data_748609cd5d8a563012f4f269fbf87cbd
#
_entry.id   748609cd5d8a563012f4f269fbf87cbd
#
_cell.length_a   1.000
_cell.length_b   1.000
_cell.length_c   1.000
_cell.angle_alpha   90.00
_cell.angle_beta   90.00
_cell.angle_gamma   90.00
#
_symmetry.space_group_name_H-M   'P 1'
#
loop_
_entity.id
_entity.type
_entity.pdbx_description
1 polymer ?
#
loop_
_entity_poly.entity_id
_entity_poly.type
_entity_poly.pdbx_seq_one_letter_code
_entity_poly.pdbx_strand_id
1 'polypeptide(L)'
;MDEHHVYVGYAIKNGKIIIKKDEAEIVKRIFKYAKEGKSANHIARILNNDKVRTFYNAKAWYHPRILQIIRNQDYTGIGIYPKIIQSADFQKANTNIINKTPKLRIEHPLIGFIKCDSCHCLYHPYKNRYNHSKIEWYCNTRKNKGKKYCSSCVILNDELENSINNAFKELIDNPRKIEIHPKIIHHQHSAEIRHFQHSLEDGITNKKDMNYLLNIVQMKAQFEYDDSLIENHILLYQKVYKTLSMMRNRDMLDYKMVTEILKEIIIDSTNKRVYIELINDQIIE
;
A
#
# COMPACT_ATOMS: atom_id res chain seq x y z
N MET A 1 20.40 43.00 -3.76
CA MET A 1 21.04 42.46 -2.55
C MET A 1 20.23 41.27 -2.10
N ASP A 2 20.71 40.07 -2.40
CA ASP A 2 20.00 38.85 -2.03
C ASP A 2 20.03 38.73 -0.51
N GLU A 3 18.83 38.84 0.11
CA GLU A 3 18.66 38.52 1.53
C GLU A 3 18.89 36.99 1.65
N HIS A 4 20.11 36.62 1.99
CA HIS A 4 20.41 35.24 2.36
C HIS A 4 19.57 34.89 3.59
N HIS A 5 18.55 34.07 3.38
CA HIS A 5 17.71 33.53 4.45
C HIS A 5 18.57 32.70 5.41
N VAL A 6 18.82 33.25 6.57
CA VAL A 6 19.54 32.57 7.66
C VAL A 6 18.53 31.72 8.45
N TYR A 7 18.94 30.52 8.89
CA TYR A 7 18.09 29.70 9.74
C TYR A 7 17.73 30.35 11.07
N VAL A 8 16.59 30.01 11.64
CA VAL A 8 16.18 30.41 13.00
C VAL A 8 17.30 30.12 14.00
N GLY A 9 17.63 31.07 14.86
CA GLY A 9 18.74 30.95 15.78
C GLY A 9 20.02 31.60 15.32
N TYR A 10 20.06 32.13 14.08
CA TYR A 10 21.25 32.82 13.55
C TYR A 10 20.91 34.19 12.97
N ALA A 11 21.94 35.03 12.88
CA ALA A 11 21.88 36.31 12.20
C ALA A 11 23.20 36.55 11.45
N ILE A 12 23.19 37.45 10.45
CA ILE A 12 24.41 37.90 9.77
C ILE A 12 24.84 39.22 10.40
N LYS A 13 26.09 39.30 10.83
CA LYS A 13 26.71 40.51 11.31
C LYS A 13 28.10 40.65 10.70
N ASN A 14 28.37 41.77 10.03
CA ASN A 14 29.63 42.02 9.33
C ASN A 14 30.05 40.85 8.38
N GLY A 15 29.10 40.31 7.60
CA GLY A 15 29.35 39.21 6.68
C GLY A 15 29.57 37.82 7.32
N LYS A 16 29.46 37.72 8.65
CA LYS A 16 29.64 36.46 9.39
C LYS A 16 28.33 36.02 10.02
N ILE A 17 28.08 34.70 10.01
CA ILE A 17 26.94 34.09 10.69
C ILE A 17 27.25 34.02 12.18
N ILE A 18 26.37 34.59 12.99
CA ILE A 18 26.46 34.60 14.46
C ILE A 18 25.21 34.01 15.08
N ILE A 19 25.31 33.51 16.30
CA ILE A 19 24.16 33.01 17.07
C ILE A 19 23.34 34.20 17.57
N LYS A 20 22.03 34.17 17.25
CA LYS A 20 21.04 35.09 17.81
C LYS A 20 20.42 34.46 19.04
N LYS A 21 20.86 34.93 20.23
CA LYS A 21 20.58 34.28 21.52
C LYS A 21 19.10 33.93 21.74
N ASP A 22 18.20 34.90 21.53
CA ASP A 22 16.77 34.72 21.78
C ASP A 22 16.16 33.59 20.91
N GLU A 23 16.58 33.55 19.67
CA GLU A 23 16.11 32.50 18.72
C GLU A 23 16.78 31.14 18.98
N ALA A 24 18.06 31.17 19.37
CA ALA A 24 18.81 29.96 19.72
C ALA A 24 18.20 29.24 20.94
N GLU A 25 17.68 29.98 21.91
CA GLU A 25 16.98 29.38 23.06
C GLU A 25 15.70 28.70 22.64
N ILE A 26 14.97 29.23 21.66
CA ILE A 26 13.79 28.56 21.11
C ILE A 26 14.19 27.25 20.40
N VAL A 27 15.26 27.27 19.60
CA VAL A 27 15.80 26.07 18.96
C VAL A 27 16.19 25.01 19.99
N LYS A 28 16.93 25.38 21.02
CA LYS A 28 17.31 24.49 22.14
C LYS A 28 16.08 23.88 22.82
N ARG A 29 15.05 24.70 23.05
CA ARG A 29 13.79 24.25 23.64
C ARG A 29 13.06 23.22 22.77
N ILE A 30 13.04 23.41 21.44
CA ILE A 30 12.47 22.45 20.47
C ILE A 30 13.24 21.13 20.57
N PHE A 31 14.56 21.15 20.54
CA PHE A 31 15.38 19.94 20.65
C PHE A 31 15.23 19.24 22.01
N LYS A 32 15.10 20.00 23.11
CA LYS A 32 14.80 19.44 24.44
C LYS A 32 13.52 18.61 24.40
N TYR A 33 12.43 19.18 23.89
CA TYR A 33 11.16 18.47 23.79
C TYR A 33 11.21 17.27 22.85
N ALA A 34 11.94 17.35 21.75
CA ALA A 34 12.14 16.24 20.85
C ALA A 34 12.92 15.09 21.50
N LYS A 35 13.96 15.42 22.29
CA LYS A 35 14.71 14.44 23.10
C LYS A 35 13.87 13.78 24.18
N GLU A 36 12.93 14.52 24.79
CA GLU A 36 11.92 13.98 25.71
C GLU A 36 10.88 13.13 24.98
N GLY A 37 10.98 13.03 23.67
CA GLY A 37 10.12 12.25 22.85
C GLY A 37 8.74 12.85 22.59
N LYS A 38 8.55 14.17 22.67
CA LYS A 38 7.31 14.81 22.23
C LYS A 38 7.24 14.84 20.70
N SER A 39 6.06 14.61 20.13
CA SER A 39 5.86 14.69 18.68
C SER A 39 5.95 16.14 18.18
N ALA A 40 6.30 16.35 16.91
CA ALA A 40 6.39 17.67 16.31
C ALA A 40 5.08 18.49 16.44
N ASN A 41 3.90 17.82 16.32
CA ASN A 41 2.59 18.45 16.58
C ASN A 41 2.43 18.88 18.03
N HIS A 42 2.90 18.07 18.98
CA HIS A 42 2.82 18.40 20.40
C HIS A 42 3.76 19.56 20.74
N ILE A 43 4.98 19.57 20.19
CA ILE A 43 5.94 20.67 20.37
C ILE A 43 5.35 21.98 19.81
N ALA A 44 4.78 21.96 18.59
CA ALA A 44 4.14 23.14 18.02
C ALA A 44 3.01 23.66 18.92
N ARG A 45 2.18 22.79 19.47
CA ARG A 45 1.08 23.15 20.38
C ARG A 45 1.60 23.78 21.68
N ILE A 46 2.66 23.23 22.29
CA ILE A 46 3.28 23.82 23.48
C ILE A 46 3.78 25.23 23.19
N LEU A 47 4.54 25.42 22.09
CA LEU A 47 5.09 26.74 21.75
C LEU A 47 3.98 27.75 21.43
N ASN A 48 2.87 27.35 20.84
CA ASN A 48 1.73 28.22 20.59
C ASN A 48 0.99 28.60 21.89
N ASN A 49 0.78 27.64 22.80
CA ASN A 49 0.13 27.88 24.10
C ASN A 49 0.98 28.82 24.96
N ASP A 50 2.30 28.68 24.92
CA ASP A 50 3.25 29.54 25.62
C ASP A 50 3.49 30.89 24.91
N LYS A 51 2.73 31.16 23.82
CA LYS A 51 2.82 32.39 22.99
C LYS A 51 4.26 32.70 22.54
N VAL A 52 5.06 31.66 22.30
CA VAL A 52 6.43 31.82 21.81
C VAL A 52 6.39 32.43 20.41
N ARG A 53 7.16 33.52 20.24
CA ARG A 53 7.23 34.24 18.96
C ARG A 53 7.60 33.28 17.81
N THR A 54 6.87 33.40 16.72
CA THR A 54 7.18 32.75 15.45
C THR A 54 8.12 33.58 14.61
N PHE A 55 8.65 33.00 13.52
CA PHE A 55 9.60 33.65 12.62
C PHE A 55 9.05 33.68 11.20
N TYR A 56 9.57 34.59 10.37
CA TYR A 56 9.21 34.74 8.97
C TYR A 56 7.70 34.97 8.75
N ASN A 57 7.08 35.85 9.48
CA ASN A 57 5.65 36.24 9.40
C ASN A 57 4.67 35.05 9.56
N ALA A 58 5.12 33.93 10.12
CA ALA A 58 4.23 32.82 10.42
C ALA A 58 3.29 33.17 11.57
N LYS A 59 1.99 32.89 11.40
CA LYS A 59 0.95 33.18 12.42
C LYS A 59 1.07 32.25 13.65
N ALA A 60 1.59 31.05 13.48
CA ALA A 60 1.72 30.05 14.55
C ALA A 60 2.83 29.04 14.22
N TRP A 61 3.26 28.31 15.26
CA TRP A 61 4.08 27.11 15.11
C TRP A 61 3.24 25.97 14.53
N TYR A 62 3.80 25.20 13.60
CA TYR A 62 3.14 24.07 12.96
C TYR A 62 4.13 22.92 12.68
N HIS A 63 3.59 21.72 12.57
CA HIS A 63 4.34 20.48 12.45
C HIS A 63 5.51 20.50 11.43
N PRO A 64 5.33 20.91 10.16
CA PRO A 64 6.44 20.96 9.20
C PRO A 64 7.58 21.86 9.63
N ARG A 65 7.28 22.99 10.27
CA ARG A 65 8.31 23.92 10.76
C ARG A 65 9.16 23.32 11.87
N ILE A 66 8.52 22.64 12.81
CA ILE A 66 9.24 21.93 13.88
C ILE A 66 10.14 20.84 13.29
N LEU A 67 9.64 20.05 12.32
CA LEU A 67 10.46 19.05 11.65
C LEU A 67 11.62 19.64 10.88
N GLN A 68 11.43 20.78 10.20
CA GLN A 68 12.48 21.47 9.48
C GLN A 68 13.64 21.84 10.42
N ILE A 69 13.31 22.37 11.62
CA ILE A 69 14.32 22.72 12.63
C ILE A 69 15.03 21.47 13.14
N ILE A 70 14.31 20.42 13.55
CA ILE A 70 14.90 19.21 14.14
C ILE A 70 15.78 18.44 13.14
N ARG A 71 15.46 18.48 11.86
CA ARG A 71 16.20 17.77 10.80
C ARG A 71 17.40 18.54 10.27
N ASN A 72 17.52 19.84 10.59
CA ASN A 72 18.61 20.64 10.07
C ASN A 72 19.91 20.38 10.86
N GLN A 73 20.86 19.74 10.19
CA GLN A 73 22.15 19.35 10.74
C GLN A 73 23.09 20.54 11.01
N ASP A 74 22.84 21.69 10.39
CA ASP A 74 23.67 22.90 10.57
C ASP A 74 23.69 23.38 12.01
N TYR A 75 22.65 23.08 12.79
CA TYR A 75 22.62 23.39 14.23
C TYR A 75 23.69 22.68 15.04
N THR A 76 24.32 21.65 14.52
CA THR A 76 25.43 20.93 15.19
C THR A 76 26.80 21.57 14.96
N GLY A 77 26.86 22.63 14.16
CA GLY A 77 28.12 23.30 13.82
C GLY A 77 28.84 22.65 12.63
N ILE A 78 28.12 21.94 11.78
CA ILE A 78 28.65 21.43 10.51
C ILE A 78 28.53 22.55 9.47
N GLY A 79 29.63 22.81 8.74
CA GLY A 79 29.71 23.90 7.76
C GLY A 79 29.98 25.25 8.37
N ILE A 80 29.32 26.32 7.89
CA ILE A 80 29.59 27.73 8.24
C ILE A 80 28.80 28.22 9.48
N TYR A 81 27.90 27.38 10.03
CA TYR A 81 27.02 27.77 11.13
C TYR A 81 27.65 27.47 12.48
N PRO A 82 27.68 28.44 13.42
CA PRO A 82 28.14 28.20 14.79
C PRO A 82 27.22 27.19 15.49
N LYS A 83 27.79 26.32 16.30
CA LYS A 83 27.08 25.24 16.99
C LYS A 83 26.08 25.76 18.03
N ILE A 84 24.81 25.35 17.92
CA ILE A 84 23.74 25.60 18.90
C ILE A 84 23.38 24.31 19.65
N ILE A 85 23.39 23.14 18.97
CA ILE A 85 22.96 21.86 19.51
C ILE A 85 24.12 20.87 19.49
N GLN A 86 24.25 20.05 20.52
CA GLN A 86 25.23 18.96 20.55
C GLN A 86 24.82 17.84 19.57
N SER A 87 25.80 17.23 18.90
CA SER A 87 25.55 16.17 17.92
C SER A 87 24.78 14.98 18.51
N ALA A 88 25.07 14.59 19.76
CA ALA A 88 24.34 13.55 20.48
C ALA A 88 22.86 13.92 20.71
N ASP A 89 22.59 15.20 21.03
CA ASP A 89 21.23 15.70 21.23
C ASP A 89 20.44 15.73 19.92
N PHE A 90 21.09 16.11 18.82
CA PHE A 90 20.55 16.08 17.48
C PHE A 90 20.15 14.66 17.09
N GLN A 91 21.05 13.68 17.25
CA GLN A 91 20.79 12.29 16.93
C GLN A 91 19.62 11.73 17.75
N LYS A 92 19.62 11.95 19.08
CA LYS A 92 18.56 11.49 19.97
C LYS A 92 17.20 12.09 19.63
N ALA A 93 17.14 13.39 19.30
CA ALA A 93 15.91 14.06 18.89
C ALA A 93 15.36 13.49 17.59
N ASN A 94 16.21 13.26 16.58
CA ASN A 94 15.80 12.69 15.31
C ASN A 94 15.34 11.23 15.44
N THR A 95 16.07 10.39 16.20
CA THR A 95 15.68 9.00 16.47
C THR A 95 14.31 8.94 17.14
N ASN A 96 14.06 9.77 18.14
CA ASN A 96 12.78 9.82 18.84
C ASN A 96 11.61 10.26 17.94
N ILE A 97 11.86 11.20 17.02
CA ILE A 97 10.83 11.65 16.07
C ILE A 97 10.55 10.59 15.01
N ILE A 98 11.56 9.91 14.50
CA ILE A 98 11.41 8.81 13.54
C ILE A 98 10.66 7.63 14.19
N ASN A 99 11.05 7.24 15.41
CA ASN A 99 10.46 6.12 16.13
C ASN A 99 9.03 6.43 16.66
N LYS A 100 8.61 7.69 16.70
CA LYS A 100 7.28 8.11 17.15
C LYS A 100 6.24 8.23 16.05
N THR A 101 6.48 7.64 14.90
CA THR A 101 5.43 7.29 13.98
C THR A 101 5.27 5.78 13.83
N PRO A 102 4.88 5.03 14.84
CA PRO A 102 3.93 4.01 14.58
C PRO A 102 2.60 4.77 14.46
N LYS A 103 2.17 5.17 13.28
CA LYS A 103 0.76 4.98 12.99
C LYS A 103 0.54 3.53 13.39
N LEU A 104 -0.29 3.29 14.39
CA LEU A 104 -0.89 1.99 14.61
C LEU A 104 -1.52 1.63 13.27
N ARG A 105 -0.72 1.00 12.41
CA ARG A 105 -1.24 0.42 11.17
C ARG A 105 -2.12 -0.68 11.68
N ILE A 106 -3.39 -0.56 11.38
CA ILE A 106 -4.31 -1.65 11.62
C ILE A 106 -3.79 -2.76 10.72
N GLU A 107 -3.30 -3.83 11.33
CA GLU A 107 -2.93 -5.04 10.61
C GLU A 107 -4.22 -5.80 10.34
N HIS A 108 -4.53 -5.99 9.09
CA HIS A 108 -5.69 -6.78 8.66
C HIS A 108 -5.30 -7.61 7.43
N PRO A 109 -5.65 -8.89 7.37
CA PRO A 109 -5.23 -9.78 6.27
C PRO A 109 -5.68 -9.31 4.89
N LEU A 110 -6.81 -8.60 4.81
CA LEU A 110 -7.38 -8.11 3.55
C LEU A 110 -6.75 -6.79 3.04
N ILE A 111 -5.76 -6.23 3.74
CA ILE A 111 -5.05 -5.03 3.25
C ILE A 111 -4.32 -5.38 1.95
N GLY A 112 -4.58 -4.60 0.91
CA GLY A 112 -4.02 -4.81 -0.43
C GLY A 112 -4.95 -5.53 -1.40
N PHE A 113 -6.02 -6.18 -0.90
CA PHE A 113 -6.98 -6.90 -1.75
C PHE A 113 -8.22 -6.08 -2.09
N ILE A 114 -8.58 -5.07 -1.27
CA ILE A 114 -9.85 -4.36 -1.40
C ILE A 114 -9.67 -3.12 -2.29
N LYS A 115 -10.41 -3.08 -3.40
CA LYS A 115 -10.38 -2.00 -4.40
C LYS A 115 -11.73 -1.29 -4.52
N CYS A 116 -11.67 -0.07 -4.96
CA CYS A 116 -12.84 0.75 -5.29
C CYS A 116 -13.22 0.51 -6.75
N ASP A 117 -14.50 0.27 -7.03
CA ASP A 117 -15.03 0.13 -8.38
C ASP A 117 -14.87 1.40 -9.25
N SER A 118 -15.02 2.58 -8.62
CA SER A 118 -15.03 3.87 -9.34
C SER A 118 -13.63 4.36 -9.72
N CYS A 119 -12.61 4.13 -8.88
CA CYS A 119 -11.26 4.69 -9.12
C CYS A 119 -10.13 3.65 -9.04
N HIS A 120 -10.45 2.38 -8.84
CA HIS A 120 -9.55 1.22 -8.73
C HIS A 120 -8.45 1.35 -7.66
N CYS A 121 -8.50 2.39 -6.81
CA CYS A 121 -7.57 2.57 -5.72
C CYS A 121 -7.94 1.68 -4.53
N LEU A 122 -6.91 1.26 -3.78
CA LEU A 122 -7.09 0.43 -2.60
C LEU A 122 -7.87 1.13 -1.49
N TYR A 123 -8.65 0.33 -0.77
CA TYR A 123 -9.20 0.70 0.52
C TYR A 123 -8.18 0.41 1.62
N HIS A 124 -8.18 1.28 2.64
CA HIS A 124 -7.38 1.10 3.83
C HIS A 124 -8.23 1.23 5.09
N PRO A 125 -7.93 0.45 6.14
CA PRO A 125 -8.64 0.54 7.40
C PRO A 125 -8.15 1.72 8.23
N TYR A 126 -9.08 2.40 8.90
CA TYR A 126 -8.82 3.51 9.83
C TYR A 126 -9.68 3.33 11.07
N LYS A 127 -9.13 3.70 12.23
CA LYS A 127 -9.96 3.81 13.43
C LYS A 127 -10.94 4.96 13.30
N ASN A 128 -12.20 4.72 13.64
CA ASN A 128 -13.20 5.78 13.65
C ASN A 128 -12.75 6.92 14.55
N ARG A 129 -12.99 8.17 14.12
CA ARG A 129 -12.51 9.36 14.83
C ARG A 129 -13.17 9.55 16.20
N TYR A 130 -14.43 9.15 16.32
CA TYR A 130 -15.27 9.34 17.52
C TYR A 130 -15.34 8.09 18.36
N ASN A 131 -15.22 6.90 17.75
CA ASN A 131 -15.20 5.63 18.46
C ASN A 131 -13.99 4.81 17.98
N HIS A 132 -12.89 4.89 18.73
CA HIS A 132 -11.62 4.25 18.37
C HIS A 132 -11.66 2.71 18.40
N SER A 133 -12.72 2.09 18.91
CA SER A 133 -12.94 0.64 18.85
C SER A 133 -13.46 0.19 17.47
N LYS A 134 -14.10 1.09 16.72
CA LYS A 134 -14.62 0.79 15.38
C LYS A 134 -13.58 1.06 14.28
N ILE A 135 -13.48 0.13 13.35
CA ILE A 135 -12.64 0.23 12.17
C ILE A 135 -13.54 0.54 10.97
N GLU A 136 -13.12 1.49 10.17
CA GLU A 136 -13.78 1.92 8.93
C GLU A 136 -12.80 1.82 7.78
N TRP A 137 -13.25 1.31 6.65
CA TRP A 137 -12.47 1.23 5.42
C TRP A 137 -12.80 2.38 4.49
N TYR A 138 -11.77 3.06 4.03
CA TYR A 138 -11.85 4.20 3.11
C TYR A 138 -11.05 3.94 1.85
N CYS A 139 -11.63 4.26 0.71
CA CYS A 139 -10.87 4.39 -0.53
C CYS A 139 -9.77 5.45 -0.37
N ASN A 140 -8.56 5.14 -0.80
CA ASN A 140 -7.39 6.00 -0.63
C ASN A 140 -7.55 7.35 -1.36
N THR A 141 -8.15 7.36 -2.56
CA THR A 141 -8.44 8.59 -3.31
C THR A 141 -9.42 9.48 -2.54
N ARG A 142 -10.54 8.91 -2.08
CA ARG A 142 -11.52 9.66 -1.30
C ARG A 142 -10.92 10.22 -0.01
N LYS A 143 -10.11 9.43 0.69
CA LYS A 143 -9.50 9.81 1.98
C LYS A 143 -8.51 10.97 1.82
N ASN A 144 -7.70 10.94 0.76
CA ASN A 144 -6.61 11.89 0.57
C ASN A 144 -7.00 13.11 -0.27
N LYS A 145 -7.85 12.92 -1.29
CA LYS A 145 -8.23 13.99 -2.25
C LYS A 145 -9.66 14.51 -2.04
N GLY A 146 -10.50 13.74 -1.32
CA GLY A 146 -11.88 14.13 -1.01
C GLY A 146 -12.94 13.57 -1.95
N LYS A 147 -14.23 13.78 -1.56
CA LYS A 147 -15.41 13.24 -2.26
C LYS A 147 -15.54 13.69 -3.72
N LYS A 148 -14.97 14.85 -4.05
CA LYS A 148 -14.97 15.37 -5.43
C LYS A 148 -14.20 14.47 -6.41
N TYR A 149 -13.18 13.76 -5.94
CA TYR A 149 -12.31 12.91 -6.77
C TYR A 149 -12.73 11.44 -6.75
N CYS A 150 -13.46 11.02 -5.75
CA CYS A 150 -14.01 9.67 -5.67
C CYS A 150 -15.23 9.68 -4.73
N SER A 151 -16.38 9.30 -5.27
CA SER A 151 -17.66 9.24 -4.53
C SER A 151 -17.82 7.96 -3.70
N SER A 152 -16.82 7.08 -3.68
CA SER A 152 -16.86 5.77 -3.00
C SER A 152 -17.46 5.84 -1.59
N CYS A 153 -18.13 4.79 -1.16
CA CYS A 153 -18.67 4.69 0.19
C CYS A 153 -17.58 4.42 1.23
N VAL A 154 -17.92 4.63 2.50
CA VAL A 154 -17.19 4.13 3.65
C VAL A 154 -17.90 2.87 4.11
N ILE A 155 -17.16 1.80 4.36
CA ILE A 155 -17.70 0.54 4.87
C ILE A 155 -17.14 0.25 6.25
N LEU A 156 -17.99 -0.19 7.17
CA LEU A 156 -17.57 -0.64 8.49
C LEU A 156 -16.89 -2.00 8.38
N ASN A 157 -15.89 -2.26 9.22
CA ASN A 157 -15.20 -3.54 9.22
C ASN A 157 -16.16 -4.72 9.42
N ASP A 158 -17.09 -4.58 10.34
CA ASP A 158 -18.07 -5.62 10.65
C ASP A 158 -19.00 -5.88 9.45
N GLU A 159 -19.41 -4.83 8.70
CA GLU A 159 -20.21 -4.95 7.48
C GLU A 159 -19.43 -5.71 6.41
N LEU A 160 -18.15 -5.34 6.21
CA LEU A 160 -17.27 -5.97 5.23
C LEU A 160 -17.02 -7.45 5.56
N GLU A 161 -16.66 -7.75 6.81
CA GLU A 161 -16.42 -9.12 7.25
C GLU A 161 -17.67 -9.98 7.14
N ASN A 162 -18.85 -9.46 7.47
CA ASN A 162 -20.10 -10.18 7.32
C ASN A 162 -20.42 -10.50 5.85
N SER A 163 -20.21 -9.56 4.93
CA SER A 163 -20.39 -9.80 3.50
C SER A 163 -19.45 -10.90 3.00
N ILE A 164 -18.17 -10.83 3.37
CA ILE A 164 -17.18 -11.82 2.99
C ILE A 164 -17.52 -13.20 3.59
N ASN A 165 -17.86 -13.25 4.87
CA ASN A 165 -18.22 -14.49 5.55
C ASN A 165 -19.45 -15.18 4.88
N ASN A 166 -20.46 -14.39 4.51
CA ASN A 166 -21.67 -14.92 3.85
C ASN A 166 -21.33 -15.48 2.46
N ALA A 167 -20.57 -14.75 1.64
CA ALA A 167 -20.16 -15.20 0.31
C ALA A 167 -19.32 -16.49 0.38
N PHE A 168 -18.35 -16.54 1.27
CA PHE A 168 -17.53 -17.75 1.45
C PHE A 168 -18.31 -18.92 2.05
N LYS A 169 -19.23 -18.67 2.97
CA LYS A 169 -20.08 -19.72 3.54
C LYS A 169 -20.89 -20.42 2.48
N GLU A 170 -21.47 -19.67 1.54
CA GLU A 170 -22.22 -20.24 0.42
C GLU A 170 -21.36 -21.17 -0.44
N LEU A 171 -20.10 -20.82 -0.71
CA LEU A 171 -19.15 -21.66 -1.43
C LEU A 171 -18.66 -22.86 -0.61
N ILE A 172 -18.43 -22.68 0.68
CA ILE A 172 -17.99 -23.76 1.58
C ILE A 172 -19.07 -24.83 1.70
N ASP A 173 -20.34 -24.40 1.82
CA ASP A 173 -21.47 -25.31 1.92
C ASP A 173 -21.75 -26.02 0.58
N ASN A 174 -21.48 -25.35 -0.54
CA ASN A 174 -21.70 -25.86 -1.89
C ASN A 174 -20.46 -25.70 -2.79
N PRO A 175 -19.36 -26.45 -2.57
CA PRO A 175 -18.13 -26.31 -3.36
C PRO A 175 -18.33 -26.64 -4.86
N ARG A 176 -19.42 -27.33 -5.21
CA ARG A 176 -19.79 -27.64 -6.62
C ARG A 176 -20.24 -26.40 -7.40
N LYS A 177 -20.53 -25.28 -6.72
CA LYS A 177 -20.81 -23.98 -7.38
C LYS A 177 -19.55 -23.34 -7.97
N ILE A 178 -18.38 -23.89 -7.66
CA ILE A 178 -17.14 -23.47 -8.33
C ILE A 178 -17.20 -24.08 -9.73
N GLU A 179 -17.54 -23.25 -10.70
CA GLU A 179 -17.67 -23.68 -12.09
C GLU A 179 -16.30 -24.00 -12.68
N ILE A 180 -16.12 -25.26 -13.10
CA ILE A 180 -15.08 -25.58 -14.07
C ILE A 180 -15.65 -25.15 -15.42
N HIS A 181 -15.09 -24.10 -16.03
CA HIS A 181 -15.44 -23.80 -17.41
C HIS A 181 -15.15 -25.02 -18.28
N PRO A 182 -16.16 -25.60 -18.93
CA PRO A 182 -16.02 -26.87 -19.71
C PRO A 182 -15.03 -26.75 -20.88
N LYS A 183 -14.62 -25.53 -21.27
CA LYS A 183 -13.55 -25.30 -22.25
C LYS A 183 -12.16 -25.78 -21.80
N ILE A 184 -12.00 -26.16 -20.54
CA ILE A 184 -10.68 -26.41 -19.89
C ILE A 184 -10.35 -27.92 -19.82
N ILE A 185 -11.27 -28.81 -20.19
CA ILE A 185 -11.13 -30.25 -19.88
C ILE A 185 -10.33 -31.06 -20.92
N HIS A 186 -9.99 -30.49 -22.04
CA HIS A 186 -9.22 -31.21 -23.05
C HIS A 186 -7.89 -30.52 -23.35
N HIS A 187 -6.79 -31.27 -23.29
CA HIS A 187 -5.57 -30.98 -24.02
C HIS A 187 -5.90 -30.92 -25.51
N GLN A 188 -6.47 -29.80 -25.93
CA GLN A 188 -7.06 -29.65 -27.28
C GLN A 188 -5.98 -29.75 -28.37
N HIS A 189 -4.75 -29.53 -28.04
CA HIS A 189 -3.68 -29.30 -29.01
C HIS A 189 -2.54 -30.33 -28.97
N SER A 190 -2.64 -31.38 -28.14
CA SER A 190 -1.56 -32.36 -28.04
C SER A 190 -1.32 -33.16 -29.34
N ALA A 191 -2.34 -33.30 -30.17
CA ALA A 191 -2.22 -33.93 -31.48
C ALA A 191 -1.57 -32.99 -32.49
N GLU A 192 -1.99 -31.73 -32.49
CA GLU A 192 -1.47 -30.64 -33.31
C GLU A 192 0.00 -30.31 -32.95
N ILE A 193 0.32 -30.26 -31.67
CA ILE A 193 1.69 -30.04 -31.19
C ILE A 193 2.63 -31.17 -31.70
N ARG A 194 2.18 -32.44 -31.61
CA ARG A 194 2.94 -33.57 -32.14
C ARG A 194 3.07 -33.51 -33.67
N HIS A 195 2.04 -33.10 -34.37
CA HIS A 195 2.07 -32.91 -35.81
C HIS A 195 3.09 -31.84 -36.21
N PHE A 196 3.09 -30.68 -35.53
CA PHE A 196 4.09 -29.61 -35.77
C PHE A 196 5.49 -30.04 -35.42
N GLN A 197 5.69 -30.84 -34.37
CA GLN A 197 6.99 -31.39 -34.04
C GLN A 197 7.51 -32.31 -35.15
N HIS A 198 6.67 -33.20 -35.65
CA HIS A 198 7.03 -34.10 -36.74
C HIS A 198 7.30 -33.34 -38.05
N SER A 199 6.49 -32.33 -38.35
CA SER A 199 6.70 -31.45 -39.51
C SER A 199 7.99 -30.64 -39.43
N LEU A 200 8.41 -30.25 -38.23
CA LEU A 200 9.66 -29.56 -38.00
C LEU A 200 10.87 -30.49 -38.24
N GLU A 201 10.83 -31.70 -37.71
CA GLU A 201 11.84 -32.72 -37.87
C GLU A 201 12.03 -33.10 -39.36
N ASP A 202 10.88 -33.32 -40.09
CA ASP A 202 10.87 -33.59 -41.50
C ASP A 202 11.41 -32.39 -42.31
N GLY A 203 10.97 -31.18 -41.95
CA GLY A 203 11.46 -29.94 -42.62
C GLY A 203 12.95 -29.73 -42.46
N ILE A 204 13.53 -30.01 -41.28
CA ILE A 204 14.97 -29.98 -41.06
C ILE A 204 15.70 -31.02 -41.88
N THR A 205 15.20 -32.25 -41.85
CA THR A 205 15.77 -33.39 -42.61
C THR A 205 15.80 -33.10 -44.14
N ASN A 206 14.72 -32.54 -44.65
CA ASN A 206 14.56 -32.23 -46.07
C ASN A 206 15.05 -30.84 -46.45
N LYS A 207 15.79 -30.12 -45.57
CA LYS A 207 16.38 -28.81 -45.81
C LYS A 207 15.37 -27.79 -46.39
N LYS A 208 14.18 -27.75 -45.79
CA LYS A 208 13.15 -26.75 -46.10
C LYS A 208 13.63 -25.32 -45.81
N ASP A 209 12.98 -24.36 -46.48
CA ASP A 209 13.28 -22.94 -46.28
C ASP A 209 13.14 -22.52 -44.80
N MET A 210 14.00 -21.61 -44.40
CA MET A 210 14.05 -21.09 -43.00
C MET A 210 12.72 -20.48 -42.58
N ASN A 211 12.04 -19.75 -43.48
CA ASN A 211 10.74 -19.14 -43.19
C ASN A 211 9.68 -20.20 -42.93
N TYR A 212 9.69 -21.32 -43.63
CA TYR A 212 8.83 -22.46 -43.38
C TYR A 212 9.04 -23.04 -41.99
N LEU A 213 10.29 -23.25 -41.58
CA LEU A 213 10.64 -23.77 -40.26
C LEU A 213 10.24 -22.82 -39.16
N LEU A 214 10.50 -21.52 -39.34
CA LEU A 214 10.09 -20.48 -38.35
C LEU A 214 8.58 -20.43 -38.15
N ASN A 215 7.78 -20.54 -39.20
CA ASN A 215 6.32 -20.56 -39.08
C ASN A 215 5.85 -21.77 -38.28
N ILE A 216 6.41 -22.97 -38.50
CA ILE A 216 6.08 -24.17 -37.75
C ILE A 216 6.44 -23.99 -36.25
N VAL A 217 7.62 -23.44 -35.96
CA VAL A 217 8.04 -23.16 -34.57
C VAL A 217 7.08 -22.20 -33.89
N GLN A 218 6.68 -21.12 -34.56
CA GLN A 218 5.74 -20.15 -34.04
C GLN A 218 4.36 -20.78 -33.76
N MET A 219 3.84 -21.57 -34.69
CA MET A 219 2.55 -22.25 -34.50
C MET A 219 2.61 -23.25 -33.33
N LYS A 220 3.67 -24.06 -33.26
CA LYS A 220 3.87 -24.99 -32.15
C LYS A 220 3.93 -24.25 -30.80
N ALA A 221 4.71 -23.19 -30.72
CA ALA A 221 4.84 -22.38 -29.51
C ALA A 221 3.50 -21.76 -29.07
N GLN A 222 2.67 -21.32 -30.02
CA GLN A 222 1.34 -20.80 -29.71
C GLN A 222 0.44 -21.86 -29.06
N PHE A 223 0.39 -23.05 -29.63
CA PHE A 223 -0.42 -24.15 -29.09
C PHE A 223 0.09 -24.64 -27.74
N GLU A 224 1.40 -24.72 -27.53
CA GLU A 224 2.02 -25.05 -26.24
C GLU A 224 1.67 -23.99 -25.16
N TYR A 225 1.67 -22.72 -25.55
CA TYR A 225 1.25 -21.63 -24.66
C TYR A 225 -0.23 -21.75 -24.28
N ASP A 226 -1.11 -21.97 -25.26
CA ASP A 226 -2.56 -22.11 -25.01
C ASP A 226 -2.86 -23.30 -24.09
N ASP A 227 -2.21 -24.45 -24.28
CA ASP A 227 -2.33 -25.61 -23.39
C ASP A 227 -1.81 -25.31 -21.98
N SER A 228 -0.71 -24.54 -21.85
CA SER A 228 -0.17 -24.15 -20.54
C SER A 228 -1.11 -23.23 -19.77
N LEU A 229 -1.86 -22.36 -20.45
CA LEU A 229 -2.89 -21.52 -19.83
C LEU A 229 -4.02 -22.37 -19.26
N ILE A 230 -4.43 -23.41 -19.99
CA ILE A 230 -5.47 -24.34 -19.56
C ILE A 230 -5.03 -25.11 -18.30
N GLU A 231 -3.80 -25.65 -18.30
CA GLU A 231 -3.25 -26.35 -17.15
C GLU A 231 -3.16 -25.45 -15.90
N ASN A 232 -2.70 -24.22 -16.08
CA ASN A 232 -2.67 -23.23 -14.98
C ASN A 232 -4.07 -22.97 -14.41
N HIS A 233 -5.08 -22.86 -15.25
CA HIS A 233 -6.45 -22.63 -14.79
C HIS A 233 -6.99 -23.83 -13.98
N ILE A 234 -6.69 -25.06 -14.40
CA ILE A 234 -7.05 -26.27 -13.66
C ILE A 234 -6.36 -26.29 -12.28
N LEU A 235 -5.09 -25.94 -12.22
CA LEU A 235 -4.35 -25.87 -10.96
C LEU A 235 -4.94 -24.83 -10.00
N LEU A 236 -5.30 -23.63 -10.51
CA LEU A 236 -5.95 -22.60 -9.70
C LEU A 236 -7.30 -23.07 -9.17
N TYR A 237 -8.11 -23.72 -10.01
CA TYR A 237 -9.37 -24.33 -9.59
C TYR A 237 -9.18 -25.36 -8.48
N GLN A 238 -8.25 -26.29 -8.66
CA GLN A 238 -7.95 -27.31 -7.65
C GLN A 238 -7.49 -26.68 -6.33
N LYS A 239 -6.69 -25.60 -6.39
CA LYS A 239 -6.25 -24.86 -5.21
C LYS A 239 -7.44 -24.23 -4.49
N VAL A 240 -8.34 -23.54 -5.20
CA VAL A 240 -9.56 -22.95 -4.63
C VAL A 240 -10.42 -24.01 -3.97
N TYR A 241 -10.74 -25.09 -4.71
CA TYR A 241 -11.57 -26.20 -4.21
C TYR A 241 -10.99 -26.85 -2.95
N LYS A 242 -9.68 -27.16 -2.96
CA LYS A 242 -8.97 -27.74 -1.82
C LYS A 242 -9.02 -26.84 -0.61
N THR A 243 -8.74 -25.54 -0.79
CA THR A 243 -8.75 -24.56 0.30
C THR A 243 -10.14 -24.41 0.91
N LEU A 244 -11.20 -24.32 0.11
CA LEU A 244 -12.57 -24.27 0.61
C LEU A 244 -12.98 -25.55 1.34
N SER A 245 -12.57 -26.72 0.83
CA SER A 245 -12.83 -27.99 1.49
C SER A 245 -12.16 -28.08 2.87
N MET A 246 -10.98 -27.49 3.04
CA MET A 246 -10.29 -27.40 4.33
C MET A 246 -10.98 -26.45 5.31
N MET A 247 -11.73 -25.46 4.82
CA MET A 247 -12.48 -24.52 5.64
C MET A 247 -13.82 -25.09 6.13
N ARG A 248 -14.36 -26.12 5.49
CA ARG A 248 -15.71 -26.65 5.73
C ARG A 248 -16.00 -27.05 7.19
N ASN A 249 -14.99 -27.44 7.94
CA ASN A 249 -15.13 -27.90 9.33
C ASN A 249 -14.69 -26.84 10.35
N ARG A 250 -14.64 -25.56 9.97
CA ARG A 250 -14.23 -24.47 10.86
C ARG A 250 -15.41 -23.59 11.20
N ASP A 251 -15.54 -23.22 12.48
CA ASP A 251 -16.61 -22.33 12.97
C ASP A 251 -16.44 -20.89 12.47
N MET A 252 -15.21 -20.48 12.16
CA MET A 252 -14.87 -19.14 11.70
C MET A 252 -14.03 -19.18 10.41
N LEU A 253 -14.23 -18.18 9.55
CA LEU A 253 -13.47 -18.02 8.32
C LEU A 253 -11.99 -17.71 8.65
N ASP A 254 -11.08 -18.52 8.13
CA ASP A 254 -9.65 -18.30 8.27
C ASP A 254 -9.15 -17.36 7.17
N TYR A 255 -8.97 -16.10 7.50
CA TYR A 255 -8.53 -15.07 6.53
C TYR A 255 -7.16 -15.34 5.90
N LYS A 256 -6.28 -16.14 6.54
CA LYS A 256 -5.02 -16.55 5.91
C LYS A 256 -5.30 -17.47 4.72
N MET A 257 -6.19 -18.44 4.92
CA MET A 257 -6.59 -19.34 3.84
C MET A 257 -7.38 -18.61 2.75
N VAL A 258 -8.24 -17.66 3.13
CA VAL A 258 -8.97 -16.80 2.18
C VAL A 258 -7.99 -16.06 1.27
N THR A 259 -6.96 -15.42 1.83
CA THR A 259 -5.99 -14.66 1.03
C THR A 259 -5.14 -15.51 0.08
N GLU A 260 -5.07 -16.83 0.28
CA GLU A 260 -4.39 -17.74 -0.64
C GLU A 260 -5.16 -17.98 -1.95
N ILE A 261 -6.48 -17.80 -1.92
CA ILE A 261 -7.38 -18.02 -3.05
C ILE A 261 -8.09 -16.75 -3.53
N LEU A 262 -7.83 -15.63 -2.87
CA LEU A 262 -8.40 -14.33 -3.16
C LEU A 262 -7.54 -13.60 -4.20
N LYS A 263 -8.15 -13.13 -5.28
CA LYS A 263 -7.51 -12.25 -6.26
C LYS A 263 -7.72 -10.79 -5.88
N GLU A 264 -8.98 -10.39 -5.72
CA GLU A 264 -9.33 -9.06 -5.23
C GLU A 264 -10.76 -9.00 -4.68
N ILE A 265 -11.05 -7.94 -3.95
CA ILE A 265 -12.38 -7.58 -3.46
C ILE A 265 -12.71 -6.21 -4.01
N ILE A 266 -13.84 -6.08 -4.71
CA ILE A 266 -14.31 -4.83 -5.27
C ILE A 266 -15.50 -4.33 -4.46
N ILE A 267 -15.42 -3.11 -3.96
CA ILE A 267 -16.53 -2.46 -3.27
C ILE A 267 -17.25 -1.53 -4.25
N ASP A 268 -18.53 -1.85 -4.53
CA ASP A 268 -19.42 -0.97 -5.28
C ASP A 268 -19.67 0.31 -4.48
N SER A 269 -19.29 1.42 -5.07
CA SER A 269 -19.40 2.74 -4.45
C SER A 269 -20.84 3.23 -4.29
N THR A 270 -21.77 2.66 -5.05
CA THR A 270 -23.18 3.08 -5.09
C THR A 270 -24.04 2.29 -4.09
N ASN A 271 -23.95 0.95 -4.15
CA ASN A 271 -24.84 0.05 -3.44
C ASN A 271 -24.21 -0.58 -2.20
N LYS A 272 -22.91 -0.31 -1.93
CA LYS A 272 -22.09 -0.94 -0.88
C LYS A 272 -21.99 -2.47 -1.01
N ARG A 273 -22.22 -3.01 -2.21
CA ARG A 273 -22.05 -4.44 -2.45
C ARG A 273 -20.57 -4.79 -2.51
N VAL A 274 -20.27 -6.00 -2.10
CA VAL A 274 -18.90 -6.52 -2.06
C VAL A 274 -18.79 -7.67 -3.04
N TYR A 275 -18.05 -7.48 -4.12
CA TYR A 275 -17.75 -8.51 -5.09
C TYR A 275 -16.38 -9.09 -4.79
N ILE A 276 -16.28 -10.40 -4.71
CA ILE A 276 -15.05 -11.12 -4.39
C ILE A 276 -14.62 -11.89 -5.62
N GLU A 277 -13.47 -11.56 -6.16
CA GLU A 277 -12.85 -12.27 -7.26
C GLU A 277 -11.80 -13.24 -6.72
N LEU A 278 -11.95 -14.51 -7.07
CA LEU A 278 -11.02 -15.58 -6.72
C LEU A 278 -9.91 -15.72 -7.77
N ILE A 279 -8.82 -16.40 -7.42
CA ILE A 279 -7.66 -16.60 -8.31
C ILE A 279 -8.00 -17.40 -9.58
N ASN A 280 -9.14 -18.10 -9.63
CA ASN A 280 -9.67 -18.81 -10.79
C ASN A 280 -10.66 -17.96 -11.60
N ASP A 281 -10.64 -16.62 -11.43
CA ASP A 281 -11.49 -15.61 -12.08
C ASP A 281 -13.00 -15.74 -11.79
N GLN A 282 -13.39 -16.56 -10.82
CA GLN A 282 -14.77 -16.64 -10.38
C GLN A 282 -15.11 -15.46 -9.47
N ILE A 283 -16.26 -14.83 -9.71
CA ILE A 283 -16.78 -13.72 -8.91
C ILE A 283 -17.95 -14.23 -8.05
N ILE A 284 -17.95 -13.86 -6.77
CA ILE A 284 -19.00 -14.14 -5.79
C ILE A 284 -19.44 -12.85 -5.10
N GLU A 285 -20.69 -12.80 -4.62
CA GLU A 285 -21.30 -11.64 -3.95
C GLU A 285 -21.76 -12.00 -2.54
#